data_f5ced817074e4ef9d8e2b4f213660adf
#
_entry.id   f5ced817074e4ef9d8e2b4f213660adf
#
_cell.length_a   1.000
_cell.length_b   1.000
_cell.length_c   1.000
_cell.angle_alpha   90.00
_cell.angle_beta   90.00
_cell.angle_gamma   90.00
#
_symmetry.space_group_name_H-M   'P 1'
#
loop_
_entity.id
_entity.type
_entity.pdbx_description
1 polymer ?
#
loop_
_entity_poly.entity_id
_entity_poly.type
_entity_poly.pdbx_seq_one_letter_code
_entity_poly.pdbx_strand_id
1 'polypeptide(L)'
;MAKPENLDDNNSVILVDGSSYVYRAYHALPPLTTSTGQPTGAVRGVVTMVMRILQDHPNAPVGMVFDAKGDTFRHEMYQDYKANRAAMPDDLIPQIEPIHEVIKALGIKIFVVEGVEADDVIGTLATEAEQKGISTIISTGDKDLAQLVTKNIKLVNTMKNEVLDIKGVEKKFGVKPEQIVDYLALVGDTSDNIPGVEKVGPKTAVNWLTEHNDIDTIIEKADEFKGKVGE
;
A
#
# COMPACT_ATOMS: atom_id res chain seq x y z
N MET A 1 -7.95 14.78 -10.80
CA MET A 1 -6.79 13.97 -10.30
C MET A 1 -5.54 14.40 -11.01
N ALA A 2 -4.39 14.40 -10.35
CA ALA A 2 -3.14 14.36 -11.06
C ALA A 2 -3.09 13.04 -11.83
N LYS A 3 -3.34 13.09 -13.14
CA LYS A 3 -3.12 11.95 -14.01
C LYS A 3 -1.60 11.80 -14.10
N PRO A 4 -1.03 10.61 -13.86
CA PRO A 4 0.41 10.43 -14.10
C PRO A 4 0.68 10.81 -15.55
N GLU A 5 1.53 11.80 -15.76
CA GLU A 5 1.95 12.20 -17.11
C GLU A 5 2.56 10.96 -17.78
N ASN A 6 2.09 10.64 -19.00
CA ASN A 6 2.61 9.58 -19.89
C ASN A 6 2.29 8.12 -19.54
N LEU A 7 1.14 7.78 -18.97
CA LEU A 7 0.67 6.41 -19.00
C LEU A 7 -0.11 6.13 -20.29
N ASP A 8 0.38 5.18 -21.07
CA ASP A 8 -0.40 4.59 -22.15
C ASP A 8 -1.35 3.55 -21.54
N ASP A 9 -2.62 3.91 -21.39
CA ASP A 9 -3.65 3.04 -20.82
C ASP A 9 -3.75 1.70 -21.58
N ASN A 10 -3.33 1.64 -22.86
CA ASN A 10 -3.35 0.41 -23.65
C ASN A 10 -2.19 -0.56 -23.29
N ASN A 11 -1.16 -0.08 -22.61
CA ASN A 11 -0.02 -0.90 -22.15
C ASN A 11 0.20 -0.72 -20.64
N SER A 12 -0.88 -0.66 -19.89
CA SER A 12 -0.82 -0.51 -18.44
C SER A 12 -1.86 -1.37 -17.74
N VAL A 13 -1.61 -1.66 -16.46
CA VAL A 13 -2.55 -2.31 -15.54
C VAL A 13 -2.68 -1.48 -14.28
N ILE A 14 -3.88 -1.48 -13.69
CA ILE A 14 -4.14 -0.81 -12.43
C ILE A 14 -4.41 -1.87 -11.37
N LEU A 15 -3.60 -1.89 -10.34
CA LEU A 15 -3.77 -2.72 -9.15
C LEU A 15 -4.28 -1.85 -8.01
N VAL A 16 -5.42 -2.19 -7.48
CA VAL A 16 -6.06 -1.46 -6.39
C VAL A 16 -5.95 -2.27 -5.12
N ASP A 17 -5.40 -1.66 -4.08
CA ASP A 17 -5.44 -2.18 -2.73
C ASP A 17 -6.88 -2.05 -2.19
N GLY A 18 -7.62 -3.15 -2.31
CA GLY A 18 -9.03 -3.22 -1.94
C GLY A 18 -9.26 -3.08 -0.45
N SER A 19 -8.39 -3.69 0.36
CA SER A 19 -8.45 -3.60 1.83
C SER A 19 -8.29 -2.15 2.29
N SER A 20 -7.30 -1.43 1.79
CA SER A 20 -7.10 0.00 2.06
C SER A 20 -8.31 0.82 1.61
N TYR A 21 -8.91 0.50 0.45
CA TYR A 21 -10.10 1.19 -0.06
C TYR A 21 -11.31 1.01 0.84
N VAL A 22 -11.54 -0.19 1.36
CA VAL A 22 -12.65 -0.51 2.28
C VAL A 22 -12.54 0.32 3.56
N TYR A 23 -11.40 0.24 4.26
CA TYR A 23 -11.20 1.00 5.50
C TYR A 23 -11.26 2.51 5.27
N ARG A 24 -10.68 2.98 4.19
CA ARG A 24 -10.73 4.38 3.80
C ARG A 24 -12.15 4.87 3.54
N ALA A 25 -12.96 4.10 2.81
CA ALA A 25 -14.35 4.41 2.54
C ALA A 25 -15.17 4.44 3.83
N TYR A 26 -14.93 3.47 4.71
CA TYR A 26 -15.59 3.36 6.00
C TYR A 26 -15.34 4.60 6.88
N HIS A 27 -14.10 5.04 6.99
CA HIS A 27 -13.74 6.19 7.84
C HIS A 27 -14.02 7.56 7.20
N ALA A 28 -14.15 7.65 5.87
CA ALA A 28 -14.33 8.93 5.18
C ALA A 28 -15.79 9.39 5.10
N LEU A 29 -16.73 8.48 5.20
CA LEU A 29 -18.16 8.77 5.05
C LEU A 29 -18.90 8.68 6.39
N PRO A 30 -19.93 9.49 6.58
CA PRO A 30 -20.82 9.33 7.72
C PRO A 30 -21.51 7.96 7.66
N PRO A 31 -22.03 7.45 8.78
CA PRO A 31 -22.82 6.22 8.78
C PRO A 31 -24.05 6.35 7.86
N LEU A 32 -24.01 5.64 6.74
CA LEU A 32 -25.11 5.54 5.79
C LEU A 32 -25.76 4.17 5.91
N THR A 33 -27.09 4.16 5.89
CA THR A 33 -27.86 2.92 5.96
C THR A 33 -28.95 2.89 4.89
N THR A 34 -29.40 1.67 4.56
CA THR A 34 -30.64 1.46 3.80
C THR A 34 -31.85 1.86 4.64
N SER A 35 -33.03 1.90 4.02
CA SER A 35 -34.31 2.05 4.74
C SER A 35 -34.60 0.95 5.76
N THR A 36 -33.94 -0.22 5.62
CA THR A 36 -34.02 -1.36 6.54
C THR A 36 -32.94 -1.36 7.61
N GLY A 37 -32.09 -0.31 7.66
CA GLY A 37 -31.01 -0.16 8.67
C GLY A 37 -29.70 -0.84 8.34
N GLN A 38 -29.52 -1.44 7.16
CA GLN A 38 -28.24 -2.06 6.78
C GLN A 38 -27.19 -0.99 6.47
N PRO A 39 -25.95 -1.10 7.01
CA PRO A 39 -24.89 -0.14 6.72
C PRO A 39 -24.41 -0.24 5.26
N THR A 40 -24.19 0.92 4.63
CA THR A 40 -23.82 1.02 3.20
C THR A 40 -22.72 2.05 2.91
N GLY A 41 -22.20 2.71 3.94
CA GLY A 41 -21.22 3.78 3.77
C GLY A 41 -19.96 3.33 3.04
N ALA A 42 -19.36 2.20 3.47
CA ALA A 42 -18.18 1.65 2.85
C ALA A 42 -18.45 1.18 1.40
N VAL A 43 -19.61 0.51 1.16
CA VAL A 43 -20.02 0.11 -0.21
C VAL A 43 -20.06 1.32 -1.14
N ARG A 44 -20.77 2.39 -0.74
CA ARG A 44 -20.86 3.62 -1.53
C ARG A 44 -19.49 4.26 -1.79
N GLY A 45 -18.65 4.31 -0.76
CA GLY A 45 -17.32 4.91 -0.86
C GLY A 45 -16.42 4.15 -1.82
N VAL A 46 -16.34 2.82 -1.68
CA VAL A 46 -15.55 1.97 -2.58
C VAL A 46 -16.04 2.09 -4.01
N VAL A 47 -17.36 1.97 -4.24
CA VAL A 47 -17.93 2.10 -5.59
C VAL A 47 -17.58 3.46 -6.20
N THR A 48 -17.69 4.54 -5.45
CA THR A 48 -17.36 5.88 -5.93
C THR A 48 -15.89 5.99 -6.34
N MET A 49 -14.97 5.45 -5.54
CA MET A 49 -13.54 5.45 -5.85
C MET A 49 -13.20 4.59 -7.06
N VAL A 50 -13.80 3.39 -7.16
CA VAL A 50 -13.60 2.47 -8.30
C VAL A 50 -14.12 3.07 -9.59
N MET A 51 -15.34 3.62 -9.58
CA MET A 51 -15.91 4.30 -10.77
C MET A 51 -15.03 5.43 -11.26
N ARG A 52 -14.39 6.14 -10.35
CA ARG A 52 -13.44 7.19 -10.72
C ARG A 52 -12.19 6.63 -11.41
N ILE A 53 -11.64 5.52 -10.93
CA ILE A 53 -10.51 4.83 -11.59
C ILE A 53 -10.89 4.44 -13.02
N LEU A 54 -12.07 3.82 -13.21
CA LEU A 54 -12.54 3.40 -14.51
C LEU A 54 -12.77 4.59 -15.48
N GLN A 55 -13.21 5.75 -14.95
CA GLN A 55 -13.35 6.96 -15.75
C GLN A 55 -12.01 7.61 -16.11
N ASP A 56 -11.07 7.62 -15.18
CA ASP A 56 -9.74 8.21 -15.40
C ASP A 56 -8.88 7.33 -16.34
N HIS A 57 -9.12 6.00 -16.38
CA HIS A 57 -8.36 4.99 -17.13
C HIS A 57 -9.28 4.01 -17.88
N PRO A 58 -9.99 4.47 -18.92
CA PRO A 58 -11.06 3.67 -19.56
C PRO A 58 -10.57 2.45 -20.31
N ASN A 59 -9.28 2.36 -20.67
CA ASN A 59 -8.72 1.26 -21.44
C ASN A 59 -7.76 0.37 -20.65
N ALA A 60 -7.39 0.77 -19.41
CA ALA A 60 -6.48 -0.02 -18.59
C ALA A 60 -7.25 -1.13 -17.84
N PRO A 61 -6.80 -2.39 -17.90
CA PRO A 61 -7.32 -3.43 -17.01
C PRO A 61 -7.15 -3.05 -15.56
N VAL A 62 -8.19 -3.31 -14.74
CA VAL A 62 -8.18 -3.06 -13.30
C VAL A 62 -8.31 -4.38 -12.56
N GLY A 63 -7.44 -4.60 -11.59
CA GLY A 63 -7.52 -5.67 -10.60
C GLY A 63 -7.64 -5.10 -9.20
N MET A 64 -8.50 -5.68 -8.35
CA MET A 64 -8.58 -5.34 -6.93
C MET A 64 -8.07 -6.50 -6.09
N VAL A 65 -7.19 -6.20 -5.16
CA VAL A 65 -6.55 -7.17 -4.28
C VAL A 65 -7.03 -6.94 -2.86
N PHE A 66 -7.47 -8.00 -2.20
CA PHE A 66 -7.93 -7.96 -0.81
C PHE A 66 -7.14 -8.96 0.03
N ASP A 67 -6.96 -8.63 1.29
CA ASP A 67 -6.43 -9.56 2.26
C ASP A 67 -7.37 -10.75 2.44
N ALA A 68 -6.80 -11.95 2.53
CA ALA A 68 -7.53 -13.13 2.94
C ALA A 68 -7.80 -13.09 4.45
N LYS A 69 -8.74 -13.91 4.90
CA LYS A 69 -8.96 -14.12 6.33
C LYS A 69 -7.89 -15.05 6.91
N GLY A 70 -7.43 -14.74 8.11
CA GLY A 70 -6.47 -15.57 8.84
C GLY A 70 -5.07 -14.98 8.87
N ASP A 71 -4.18 -15.73 9.51
CA ASP A 71 -2.79 -15.31 9.68
C ASP A 71 -2.00 -15.48 8.39
N THR A 72 -0.98 -14.67 8.24
CA THR A 72 -0.02 -14.75 7.15
C THR A 72 1.33 -15.27 7.67
N PHE A 73 2.23 -15.63 6.76
CA PHE A 73 3.58 -16.07 7.15
C PHE A 73 4.32 -15.08 8.06
N ARG A 74 3.96 -13.78 8.02
CA ARG A 74 4.55 -12.76 8.89
C ARG A 74 4.21 -12.97 10.36
N HIS A 75 3.02 -13.50 10.68
CA HIS A 75 2.64 -13.83 12.05
C HIS A 75 3.45 -15.02 12.59
N GLU A 76 3.86 -15.95 11.71
CA GLU A 76 4.78 -17.04 12.08
C GLU A 76 6.21 -16.53 12.37
N MET A 77 6.65 -15.53 11.59
CA MET A 77 7.98 -14.92 11.75
C MET A 77 8.05 -14.00 12.96
N TYR A 78 6.99 -13.25 13.25
CA TYR A 78 6.92 -12.27 14.33
C TYR A 78 5.53 -12.26 14.96
N GLN A 79 5.38 -12.81 16.15
CA GLN A 79 4.09 -13.00 16.82
C GLN A 79 3.36 -11.69 17.14
N ASP A 80 4.11 -10.61 17.37
CA ASP A 80 3.54 -9.30 17.66
C ASP A 80 3.18 -8.51 16.39
N TYR A 81 3.35 -9.09 15.19
CA TYR A 81 3.00 -8.46 13.93
C TYR A 81 1.53 -8.08 13.90
N LYS A 82 1.25 -6.78 13.69
CA LYS A 82 -0.11 -6.21 13.67
C LYS A 82 -0.95 -6.48 14.93
N ALA A 83 -0.35 -6.91 16.05
CA ALA A 83 -1.07 -7.22 17.28
C ALA A 83 -1.79 -6.01 17.90
N ASN A 84 -1.40 -4.80 17.53
CA ASN A 84 -2.04 -3.55 17.94
C ASN A 84 -3.24 -3.15 17.06
N ARG A 85 -3.56 -3.90 15.98
CA ARG A 85 -4.69 -3.60 15.11
C ARG A 85 -6.00 -4.00 15.78
N ALA A 86 -6.98 -3.09 15.76
CA ALA A 86 -8.33 -3.39 16.20
C ALA A 86 -9.02 -4.38 15.23
N ALA A 87 -9.94 -5.17 15.76
CA ALA A 87 -10.81 -6.00 14.94
C ALA A 87 -11.63 -5.14 13.96
N MET A 88 -12.06 -5.76 12.86
CA MET A 88 -12.95 -5.09 11.90
C MET A 88 -14.24 -4.66 12.60
N PRO A 89 -14.70 -3.41 12.43
CA PRO A 89 -15.95 -2.94 13.01
C PRO A 89 -17.16 -3.80 12.59
N ASP A 90 -18.07 -4.05 13.53
CA ASP A 90 -19.22 -4.91 13.32
C ASP A 90 -20.15 -4.43 12.20
N ASP A 91 -20.26 -3.12 11.99
CA ASP A 91 -21.04 -2.50 10.92
C ASP A 91 -20.30 -2.44 9.58
N LEU A 92 -19.00 -2.73 9.55
CA LEU A 92 -18.22 -2.89 8.32
C LEU A 92 -18.31 -4.32 7.77
N ILE A 93 -18.33 -5.32 8.66
CA ILE A 93 -18.36 -6.75 8.26
C ILE A 93 -19.45 -7.06 7.22
N PRO A 94 -20.74 -6.66 7.41
CA PRO A 94 -21.80 -6.95 6.44
C PRO A 94 -21.68 -6.19 5.12
N GLN A 95 -20.77 -5.25 5.00
CA GLN A 95 -20.53 -4.48 3.77
C GLN A 95 -19.51 -5.13 2.83
N ILE A 96 -18.70 -6.09 3.33
CA ILE A 96 -17.61 -6.70 2.55
C ILE A 96 -18.15 -7.47 1.33
N GLU A 97 -19.10 -8.38 1.56
CA GLU A 97 -19.67 -9.17 0.45
C GLU A 97 -20.36 -8.29 -0.61
N PRO A 98 -21.24 -7.33 -0.24
CA PRO A 98 -21.79 -6.38 -1.22
C PRO A 98 -20.72 -5.59 -2.01
N ILE A 99 -19.60 -5.24 -1.37
CA ILE A 99 -18.47 -4.59 -2.07
C ILE A 99 -17.90 -5.54 -3.13
N HIS A 100 -17.62 -6.80 -2.77
CA HIS A 100 -17.10 -7.79 -3.72
C HIS A 100 -18.09 -8.06 -4.87
N GLU A 101 -19.39 -8.15 -4.58
CA GLU A 101 -20.43 -8.37 -5.59
C GLU A 101 -20.47 -7.22 -6.61
N VAL A 102 -20.42 -5.96 -6.15
CA VAL A 102 -20.42 -4.80 -7.05
C VAL A 102 -19.14 -4.77 -7.90
N ILE A 103 -17.97 -5.04 -7.32
CA ILE A 103 -16.71 -5.08 -8.04
C ILE A 103 -16.75 -6.15 -9.14
N LYS A 104 -17.24 -7.35 -8.83
CA LYS A 104 -17.44 -8.43 -9.81
C LYS A 104 -18.43 -8.03 -10.92
N ALA A 105 -19.55 -7.38 -10.54
CA ALA A 105 -20.55 -6.89 -11.49
C ALA A 105 -20.01 -5.81 -12.44
N LEU A 106 -19.00 -5.03 -12.01
CA LEU A 106 -18.27 -4.08 -12.85
C LEU A 106 -17.24 -4.75 -13.78
N GLY A 107 -17.11 -6.08 -13.74
CA GLY A 107 -16.16 -6.81 -14.55
C GLY A 107 -14.70 -6.76 -14.05
N ILE A 108 -14.48 -6.29 -12.84
CA ILE A 108 -13.15 -6.14 -12.25
C ILE A 108 -12.74 -7.47 -11.60
N LYS A 109 -11.52 -7.92 -11.89
CA LYS A 109 -10.95 -9.11 -11.28
C LYS A 109 -10.61 -8.86 -9.81
N ILE A 110 -11.09 -9.72 -8.94
CA ILE A 110 -10.73 -9.75 -7.53
C ILE A 110 -9.66 -10.82 -7.29
N PHE A 111 -8.64 -10.47 -6.52
CA PHE A 111 -7.59 -11.37 -6.04
C PHE A 111 -7.66 -11.44 -4.52
N VAL A 112 -7.72 -12.65 -4.00
CA VAL A 112 -7.63 -12.98 -2.56
C VAL A 112 -6.79 -14.23 -2.48
N VAL A 113 -5.66 -14.17 -1.82
CA VAL A 113 -4.72 -15.30 -1.72
C VAL A 113 -4.46 -15.59 -0.24
N GLU A 114 -4.72 -16.82 0.19
CA GLU A 114 -4.55 -17.23 1.58
C GLU A 114 -3.05 -17.29 1.97
N GLY A 115 -2.76 -16.98 3.23
CA GLY A 115 -1.41 -17.07 3.81
C GLY A 115 -0.46 -15.94 3.47
N VAL A 116 -0.89 -14.99 2.61
CA VAL A 116 -0.13 -13.79 2.23
C VAL A 116 -1.00 -12.55 2.36
N GLU A 117 -0.39 -11.38 2.36
CA GLU A 117 -1.11 -10.10 2.40
C GLU A 117 -1.43 -9.59 0.98
N ALA A 118 -2.39 -8.68 0.89
CA ALA A 118 -2.72 -8.00 -0.37
C ALA A 118 -1.47 -7.35 -1.00
N ASP A 119 -0.59 -6.81 -0.19
CA ASP A 119 0.65 -6.17 -0.63
C ASP A 119 1.61 -7.14 -1.33
N ASP A 120 1.69 -8.40 -0.86
CA ASP A 120 2.51 -9.45 -1.50
C ASP A 120 1.98 -9.78 -2.89
N VAL A 121 0.64 -9.87 -3.01
CA VAL A 121 -0.03 -10.14 -4.30
C VAL A 121 0.15 -8.95 -5.25
N ILE A 122 -0.02 -7.71 -4.76
CA ILE A 122 0.19 -6.49 -5.54
C ILE A 122 1.65 -6.43 -6.04
N GLY A 123 2.62 -6.67 -5.13
CA GLY A 123 4.03 -6.67 -5.47
C GLY A 123 4.39 -7.70 -6.52
N THR A 124 3.87 -8.92 -6.40
CA THR A 124 4.06 -10.00 -7.36
C THR A 124 3.50 -9.61 -8.74
N LEU A 125 2.24 -9.18 -8.80
CA LEU A 125 1.60 -8.81 -10.06
C LEU A 125 2.26 -7.60 -10.74
N ALA A 126 2.67 -6.60 -9.96
CA ALA A 126 3.36 -5.41 -10.47
C ALA A 126 4.73 -5.77 -11.06
N THR A 127 5.48 -6.62 -10.36
CA THR A 127 6.80 -7.10 -10.82
C THR A 127 6.67 -7.95 -12.08
N GLU A 128 5.69 -8.86 -12.14
CA GLU A 128 5.43 -9.65 -13.36
C GLU A 128 5.00 -8.80 -14.54
N ALA A 129 4.19 -7.76 -14.31
CA ALA A 129 3.79 -6.80 -15.35
C ALA A 129 5.00 -6.05 -15.89
N GLU A 130 5.88 -5.57 -15.01
CA GLU A 130 7.11 -4.87 -15.39
C GLU A 130 8.04 -5.75 -16.22
N GLN A 131 8.23 -7.02 -15.85
CA GLN A 131 9.03 -7.99 -16.62
C GLN A 131 8.48 -8.21 -18.04
N LYS A 132 7.19 -7.99 -18.25
CA LYS A 132 6.52 -8.06 -19.56
C LYS A 132 6.49 -6.70 -20.27
N GLY A 133 7.12 -5.67 -19.71
CA GLY A 133 7.13 -4.31 -20.25
C GLY A 133 5.79 -3.57 -20.11
N ILE A 134 4.92 -4.03 -19.21
CA ILE A 134 3.62 -3.41 -18.92
C ILE A 134 3.79 -2.42 -17.75
N SER A 135 3.29 -1.21 -17.91
CA SER A 135 3.30 -0.21 -16.85
C SER A 135 2.24 -0.53 -15.79
N THR A 136 2.54 -0.25 -14.52
CA THR A 136 1.60 -0.52 -13.42
C THR A 136 1.32 0.75 -12.62
N ILE A 137 0.04 1.01 -12.38
CA ILE A 137 -0.42 1.94 -11.36
C ILE A 137 -0.88 1.13 -10.15
N ILE A 138 -0.25 1.33 -9.01
CA ILE A 138 -0.73 0.78 -7.74
C ILE A 138 -1.52 1.87 -7.03
N SER A 139 -2.83 1.66 -6.88
CA SER A 139 -3.70 2.60 -6.18
C SER A 139 -3.89 2.18 -4.73
N THR A 140 -3.12 2.81 -3.86
CA THR A 140 -3.08 2.52 -2.42
C THR A 140 -2.86 3.76 -1.57
N GLY A 141 -3.13 3.65 -0.28
CA GLY A 141 -2.70 4.63 0.74
C GLY A 141 -1.46 4.19 1.50
N ASP A 142 -1.02 2.96 1.27
CA ASP A 142 0.10 2.38 1.99
C ASP A 142 1.44 2.94 1.49
N LYS A 143 2.26 3.34 2.45
CA LYS A 143 3.60 3.92 2.20
C LYS A 143 4.64 2.84 1.87
N ASP A 144 4.41 1.63 2.35
CA ASP A 144 5.38 0.53 2.28
C ASP A 144 5.52 0.03 0.84
N LEU A 145 4.44 0.12 0.06
CA LEU A 145 4.46 -0.17 -1.37
C LEU A 145 5.31 0.82 -2.20
N ALA A 146 5.83 1.90 -1.58
CA ALA A 146 6.78 2.81 -2.24
C ALA A 146 8.09 2.11 -2.66
N GLN A 147 8.43 0.98 -2.03
CA GLN A 147 9.54 0.11 -2.43
C GLN A 147 9.40 -0.46 -3.85
N LEU A 148 8.18 -0.57 -4.35
CA LEU A 148 7.88 -1.13 -5.68
C LEU A 148 8.01 -0.10 -6.81
N VAL A 149 8.18 1.18 -6.49
CA VAL A 149 8.21 2.26 -7.49
C VAL A 149 9.45 2.14 -8.36
N THR A 150 9.22 2.11 -9.67
CA THR A 150 10.24 2.06 -10.71
C THR A 150 9.89 3.05 -11.82
N LYS A 151 10.60 3.01 -12.93
CA LYS A 151 10.23 3.75 -14.14
C LYS A 151 8.87 3.32 -14.70
N ASN A 152 8.46 2.06 -14.47
CA ASN A 152 7.23 1.46 -15.00
C ASN A 152 6.14 1.29 -13.92
N ILE A 153 6.48 1.38 -12.64
CA ILE A 153 5.54 1.22 -11.52
C ILE A 153 5.41 2.55 -10.79
N LYS A 154 4.19 3.04 -10.63
CA LYS A 154 3.88 4.27 -9.88
C LYS A 154 2.82 3.99 -8.82
N LEU A 155 2.91 4.68 -7.67
CA LEU A 155 1.84 4.68 -6.69
C LEU A 155 0.93 5.88 -6.89
N VAL A 156 -0.37 5.68 -6.70
CA VAL A 156 -1.37 6.74 -6.73
C VAL A 156 -2.20 6.70 -5.46
N ASN A 157 -2.16 7.78 -4.69
CA ASN A 157 -3.08 7.98 -3.59
C ASN A 157 -4.23 8.88 -4.06
N THR A 158 -5.35 8.26 -4.37
CA THR A 158 -6.53 8.95 -4.92
C THR A 158 -7.17 9.98 -3.97
N MET A 159 -7.01 9.81 -2.65
CA MET A 159 -7.52 10.75 -1.65
C MET A 159 -6.70 12.03 -1.55
N LYS A 160 -5.38 11.88 -1.55
CA LYS A 160 -4.45 13.01 -1.46
C LYS A 160 -4.16 13.64 -2.83
N ASN A 161 -4.70 13.05 -3.89
CA ASN A 161 -4.37 13.39 -5.26
C ASN A 161 -2.85 13.41 -5.53
N GLU A 162 -2.16 12.45 -4.95
CA GLU A 162 -0.72 12.32 -4.94
C GLU A 162 -0.29 11.17 -5.88
N VAL A 163 0.70 11.43 -6.70
CA VAL A 163 1.38 10.41 -7.52
C VAL A 163 2.82 10.32 -7.05
N LEU A 164 3.28 9.12 -6.74
CA LEU A 164 4.65 8.83 -6.39
C LEU A 164 5.30 8.05 -7.54
N ASP A 165 6.14 8.72 -8.28
CA ASP A 165 7.19 8.16 -9.10
C ASP A 165 8.51 8.14 -8.28
N ILE A 166 9.63 7.78 -8.88
CA ILE A 166 10.94 7.73 -8.19
C ILE A 166 11.23 9.06 -7.48
N LYS A 167 11.07 10.19 -8.18
CA LYS A 167 11.31 11.52 -7.60
C LYS A 167 10.31 11.87 -6.49
N GLY A 168 9.07 11.40 -6.62
CA GLY A 168 8.04 11.56 -5.62
C GLY A 168 8.37 10.80 -4.34
N VAL A 169 8.92 9.59 -4.44
CA VAL A 169 9.41 8.80 -3.31
C VAL A 169 10.58 9.50 -2.64
N GLU A 170 11.62 9.88 -3.41
CA GLU A 170 12.77 10.62 -2.89
C GLU A 170 12.37 11.92 -2.17
N LYS A 171 11.46 12.68 -2.75
CA LYS A 171 10.95 13.92 -2.14
C LYS A 171 10.19 13.68 -0.84
N LYS A 172 9.43 12.57 -0.77
CA LYS A 172 8.56 12.28 0.36
C LYS A 172 9.28 11.64 1.53
N PHE A 173 10.16 10.68 1.24
CA PHE A 173 10.85 9.87 2.25
C PHE A 173 12.31 10.28 2.47
N GLY A 174 12.90 11.00 1.53
CA GLY A 174 14.32 11.38 1.55
C GLY A 174 15.26 10.26 1.11
N VAL A 175 14.72 9.12 0.67
CA VAL A 175 15.45 7.94 0.20
C VAL A 175 14.86 7.47 -1.12
N LYS A 176 15.63 6.67 -1.87
CA LYS A 176 15.17 6.07 -3.13
C LYS A 176 14.20 4.92 -2.89
N PRO A 177 13.39 4.50 -3.91
CA PRO A 177 12.50 3.36 -3.77
C PRO A 177 13.20 2.08 -3.27
N GLU A 178 14.37 1.77 -3.80
CA GLU A 178 15.17 0.60 -3.40
C GLU A 178 15.65 0.63 -1.94
N GLN A 179 15.64 1.80 -1.30
CA GLN A 179 16.05 1.99 0.09
C GLN A 179 14.86 2.05 1.07
N ILE A 180 13.62 1.93 0.58
CA ILE A 180 12.41 2.04 1.44
C ILE A 180 12.38 0.93 2.49
N VAL A 181 12.77 -0.30 2.13
CA VAL A 181 12.82 -1.43 3.07
C VAL A 181 13.80 -1.14 4.21
N ASP A 182 15.01 -0.71 3.88
CA ASP A 182 16.04 -0.36 4.85
C ASP A 182 15.62 0.83 5.72
N TYR A 183 15.01 1.83 5.10
CA TYR A 183 14.45 2.97 5.81
C TYR A 183 13.40 2.54 6.84
N LEU A 184 12.47 1.65 6.48
CA LEU A 184 11.45 1.14 7.38
C LEU A 184 12.05 0.25 8.48
N ALA A 185 13.05 -0.55 8.15
CA ALA A 185 13.77 -1.36 9.15
C ALA A 185 14.45 -0.47 10.21
N LEU A 186 15.03 0.66 9.80
CA LEU A 186 15.66 1.60 10.72
C LEU A 186 14.65 2.38 11.57
N VAL A 187 13.58 2.88 10.95
CA VAL A 187 12.58 3.75 11.61
C VAL A 187 11.51 2.94 12.36
N GLY A 188 11.25 1.73 11.90
CA GLY A 188 10.13 0.90 12.34
C GLY A 188 8.81 1.29 11.68
N ASP A 189 7.80 0.45 11.91
CA ASP A 189 6.42 0.72 11.51
C ASP A 189 5.43 0.47 12.65
N THR A 190 4.90 1.55 13.21
CA THR A 190 3.91 1.49 14.29
C THR A 190 2.57 0.90 13.82
N SER A 191 2.23 1.02 12.52
CA SER A 191 1.00 0.48 11.97
C SER A 191 1.01 -1.05 11.97
N ASP A 192 2.20 -1.62 11.77
CA ASP A 192 2.43 -3.06 11.74
C ASP A 192 3.07 -3.59 13.02
N ASN A 193 3.20 -2.73 14.02
CA ASN A 193 3.82 -3.04 15.31
C ASN A 193 5.27 -3.53 15.17
N ILE A 194 6.00 -3.02 14.19
CA ILE A 194 7.40 -3.34 13.96
C ILE A 194 8.26 -2.27 14.64
N PRO A 195 9.10 -2.64 15.62
CA PRO A 195 10.03 -1.70 16.22
C PRO A 195 11.13 -1.34 15.23
N GLY A 196 11.52 -0.07 15.22
CA GLY A 196 12.75 0.36 14.57
C GLY A 196 13.95 0.25 15.49
N VAL A 197 15.08 0.76 15.02
CA VAL A 197 16.30 0.91 15.84
C VAL A 197 16.07 2.00 16.89
N GLU A 198 16.42 1.69 18.13
CA GLU A 198 16.22 2.63 19.24
C GLU A 198 16.89 3.99 18.98
N LYS A 199 16.15 5.06 19.21
CA LYS A 199 16.58 6.46 18.97
C LYS A 199 16.84 6.83 17.50
N VAL A 200 16.57 5.95 16.55
CA VAL A 200 16.64 6.24 15.11
C VAL A 200 15.28 6.70 14.60
N GLY A 201 15.21 7.96 14.21
CA GLY A 201 14.04 8.53 13.55
C GLY A 201 14.28 8.75 12.06
N PRO A 202 13.25 9.23 11.33
CA PRO A 202 13.34 9.44 9.88
C PRO A 202 14.57 10.20 9.41
N LYS A 203 14.94 11.28 10.09
CA LYS A 203 16.08 12.11 9.73
C LYS A 203 17.42 11.37 9.86
N THR A 204 17.57 10.58 10.92
CA THR A 204 18.78 9.78 11.14
C THR A 204 18.88 8.67 10.10
N ALA A 205 17.79 7.95 9.84
CA ALA A 205 17.73 6.89 8.83
C ALA A 205 18.09 7.42 7.43
N VAL A 206 17.51 8.57 7.03
CA VAL A 206 17.84 9.21 5.75
C VAL A 206 19.33 9.56 5.66
N ASN A 207 19.91 10.16 6.71
CA ASN A 207 21.34 10.50 6.71
C ASN A 207 22.22 9.26 6.57
N TRP A 208 21.91 8.21 7.33
CA TRP A 208 22.67 6.96 7.28
C TRP A 208 22.60 6.27 5.91
N LEU A 209 21.39 6.18 5.34
CA LEU A 209 21.20 5.59 4.02
C LEU A 209 21.80 6.43 2.89
N THR A 210 21.89 7.75 3.07
CA THR A 210 22.57 8.63 2.11
C THR A 210 24.09 8.41 2.17
N GLU A 211 24.65 8.19 3.35
CA GLU A 211 26.10 8.03 3.56
C GLU A 211 26.58 6.61 3.24
N HIS A 212 25.77 5.59 3.61
CA HIS A 212 26.18 4.19 3.57
C HIS A 212 25.42 3.33 2.55
N ASN A 213 24.39 3.89 1.91
CA ASN A 213 23.58 3.30 0.85
C ASN A 213 22.57 2.25 1.30
N ASP A 214 22.91 1.28 2.14
CA ASP A 214 22.06 0.17 2.59
C ASP A 214 22.29 -0.19 4.06
N ILE A 215 21.39 -0.98 4.61
CA ILE A 215 21.40 -1.37 6.02
C ILE A 215 22.57 -2.32 6.34
N ASP A 216 22.98 -3.17 5.40
CA ASP A 216 24.09 -4.09 5.61
C ASP A 216 25.40 -3.33 5.83
N THR A 217 25.65 -2.30 4.98
CA THR A 217 26.80 -1.40 5.16
C THR A 217 26.72 -0.60 6.48
N ILE A 218 25.52 -0.21 6.91
CA ILE A 218 25.32 0.46 8.20
C ILE A 218 25.69 -0.47 9.35
N ILE A 219 25.27 -1.74 9.30
CA ILE A 219 25.58 -2.75 10.31
C ILE A 219 27.09 -3.02 10.36
N GLU A 220 27.74 -3.19 9.21
CA GLU A 220 29.20 -3.40 9.14
C GLU A 220 30.01 -2.26 9.78
N LYS A 221 29.49 -1.03 9.73
CA LYS A 221 30.12 0.17 10.28
C LYS A 221 29.53 0.66 11.60
N ALA A 222 28.75 -0.17 12.27
CA ALA A 222 28.04 0.22 13.48
C ALA A 222 28.95 0.81 14.57
N ASP A 223 30.18 0.28 14.70
CA ASP A 223 31.19 0.76 15.64
C ASP A 223 31.74 2.18 15.32
N GLU A 224 31.51 2.68 14.12
CA GLU A 224 31.96 4.02 13.71
C GLU A 224 30.99 5.13 14.10
N PHE A 225 29.72 4.77 14.42
CA PHE A 225 28.69 5.74 14.81
C PHE A 225 28.96 6.30 16.19
N LYS A 226 29.07 7.64 16.28
CA LYS A 226 29.33 8.36 17.53
C LYS A 226 28.05 8.86 18.16
N GLY A 227 27.97 8.76 19.50
CA GLY A 227 26.90 9.34 20.31
C GLY A 227 25.84 8.31 20.74
N LYS A 228 24.75 8.81 21.34
CA LYS A 228 23.69 7.99 21.98
C LYS A 228 22.91 7.05 21.04
N VAL A 229 23.15 7.11 19.75
CA VAL A 229 22.48 6.31 18.73
C VAL A 229 23.36 5.16 18.25
N GLY A 230 24.68 5.20 18.55
CA GLY A 230 25.63 4.12 18.22
C GLY A 230 26.01 3.23 19.42
N GLU A 231 25.36 3.47 20.56
CA GLU A 231 25.46 2.64 21.78
C GLU A 231 24.31 1.62 21.82
#